data_14f6fa955443d1d4db1563964fdb3069
#
_entry.id   14f6fa955443d1d4db1563964fdb3069
#
_cell.length_a   1.000
_cell.length_b   1.000
_cell.length_c   1.000
_cell.angle_alpha   90.00
_cell.angle_beta   90.00
_cell.angle_gamma   90.00
#
_symmetry.space_group_name_H-M   'P 1'
#
loop_
_entity.id
_entity.type
_entity.pdbx_description
1 polymer ?
#
loop_
_entity_poly.entity_id
_entity_poly.type
_entity_poly.pdbx_seq_one_letter_code
_entity_poly.pdbx_strand_id
1 'polypeptide(L)'
;LVEAGRSPNIEILTNARLETLEGEPGQFTAGVHQEPRFIDEDKCTACGTCTMYCPRPIVDLYNERLSISRAPHIDYVQAIPSSYYIDPKVCLRINYETCNLCAQTCTAQAIDFSQKPRKLSLDIGAVVLALGFGRIDQSVLEKYGYGRFLDVVTSMEFERLTCASGPTEGHIVRLSDKKPLKKIAFLQCVGSRDETCGNGYCSTVCCMYAIKEASVAKEHNADLDIALFFMDVRSQGKGFDAARERAEDKYGLRVIRARIPRVDQVDGQLALTWTTDYGKSCSELFDMVVLSEGLNAPKDAKAIAEIAGIELNHYGFCKTSVDSPLVASRDGVYVAGAFQGPKDIPESVTQASGVAAMASELLSEVRNTRTVTISYPEEDKT
;
A
#
# COMPACT_ATOMS: atom_id res chain seq x y z
N LEU A 1 -11.25 -2.45 -7.37
CA LEU A 1 -11.95 -1.36 -6.68
C LEU A 1 -13.18 -0.88 -7.45
N VAL A 2 -13.08 -0.58 -8.75
CA VAL A 2 -14.21 -0.10 -9.57
C VAL A 2 -15.37 -1.10 -9.56
N GLU A 3 -15.11 -2.39 -9.70
CA GLU A 3 -16.15 -3.43 -9.63
C GLU A 3 -16.77 -3.52 -8.24
N ALA A 4 -15.95 -3.45 -7.17
CA ALA A 4 -16.45 -3.41 -5.80
C ALA A 4 -17.37 -2.20 -5.57
N GLY A 5 -16.98 -1.01 -6.05
CA GLY A 5 -17.79 0.20 -5.93
C GLY A 5 -19.09 0.21 -6.75
N ARG A 6 -19.21 -0.69 -7.73
CA ARG A 6 -20.43 -0.89 -8.54
C ARG A 6 -21.35 -2.00 -8.02
N SER A 7 -20.87 -2.81 -7.09
CA SER A 7 -21.65 -3.92 -6.55
C SER A 7 -22.76 -3.39 -5.63
N PRO A 8 -24.03 -3.75 -5.87
CA PRO A 8 -25.13 -3.31 -4.99
C PRO A 8 -25.08 -3.95 -3.58
N ASN A 9 -24.22 -4.96 -3.40
CA ASN A 9 -24.06 -5.65 -2.13
C ASN A 9 -22.84 -5.16 -1.33
N ILE A 10 -22.14 -4.12 -1.81
CA ILE A 10 -20.96 -3.55 -1.15
C ILE A 10 -21.19 -2.07 -0.91
N GLU A 11 -21.21 -1.67 0.35
CA GLU A 11 -21.18 -0.27 0.76
C GLU A 11 -19.75 0.10 1.17
N ILE A 12 -19.21 1.19 0.61
CA ILE A 12 -17.86 1.66 0.90
C ILE A 12 -17.93 2.94 1.72
N LEU A 13 -17.53 2.87 2.98
CA LEU A 13 -17.46 4.02 3.87
C LEU A 13 -16.01 4.58 3.85
N THR A 14 -15.81 5.68 3.15
CA THR A 14 -14.51 6.37 3.09
C THR A 14 -14.42 7.46 4.16
N ASN A 15 -13.19 7.92 4.48
CA ASN A 15 -12.93 8.83 5.60
C ASN A 15 -13.51 8.32 6.92
N ALA A 16 -13.55 7.00 7.09
CA ALA A 16 -14.18 6.34 8.22
C ALA A 16 -13.16 5.58 9.07
N ARG A 17 -13.43 5.48 10.36
CA ARG A 17 -12.65 4.65 11.29
C ARG A 17 -13.59 3.86 12.21
N LEU A 18 -13.17 2.66 12.54
CA LEU A 18 -13.82 1.85 13.57
C LEU A 18 -13.52 2.47 14.95
N GLU A 19 -14.53 2.72 15.76
CA GLU A 19 -14.41 3.22 17.13
C GLU A 19 -14.71 2.14 18.18
N THR A 20 -15.67 1.27 17.92
CA THR A 20 -16.05 0.18 18.83
C THR A 20 -16.42 -1.07 18.06
N LEU A 21 -16.22 -2.24 18.69
CA LEU A 21 -16.71 -3.53 18.21
C LEU A 21 -17.20 -4.34 19.40
N GLU A 22 -18.51 -4.45 19.58
CA GLU A 22 -19.17 -5.15 20.66
C GLU A 22 -19.93 -6.38 20.17
N GLY A 23 -20.32 -7.29 21.07
CA GLY A 23 -21.10 -8.48 20.74
C GLY A 23 -20.26 -9.72 20.47
N GLU A 24 -20.90 -10.74 19.92
CA GLU A 24 -20.41 -12.09 19.74
C GLU A 24 -20.44 -12.49 18.24
N PRO A 25 -19.75 -13.57 17.84
CA PRO A 25 -19.79 -14.08 16.46
C PRO A 25 -21.23 -14.22 15.94
N GLY A 26 -21.49 -13.67 14.75
CA GLY A 26 -22.82 -13.63 14.13
C GLY A 26 -23.70 -12.45 14.55
N GLN A 27 -23.36 -11.72 15.62
CA GLN A 27 -24.15 -10.62 16.20
C GLN A 27 -23.25 -9.52 16.76
N PHE A 28 -22.36 -8.99 15.95
CA PHE A 28 -21.55 -7.83 16.34
C PHE A 28 -22.27 -6.52 16.06
N THR A 29 -21.97 -5.52 16.87
CA THR A 29 -22.32 -4.13 16.62
C THR A 29 -21.01 -3.33 16.48
N ALA A 30 -20.80 -2.74 15.31
CA ALA A 30 -19.62 -1.92 15.00
C ALA A 30 -19.99 -0.44 15.04
N GLY A 31 -19.33 0.33 15.92
CA GLY A 31 -19.40 1.78 15.93
C GLY A 31 -18.39 2.36 14.96
N VAL A 32 -18.86 3.10 13.95
CA VAL A 32 -18.02 3.70 12.92
C VAL A 32 -18.18 5.22 12.94
N HIS A 33 -17.07 5.91 13.00
CA HIS A 33 -17.02 7.36 12.84
C HIS A 33 -16.59 7.71 11.43
N GLN A 34 -17.36 8.53 10.74
CA GLN A 34 -17.07 9.00 9.40
C GLN A 34 -16.91 10.52 9.36
N GLU A 35 -15.74 10.97 8.91
CA GLU A 35 -15.44 12.39 8.73
C GLU A 35 -16.07 12.93 7.42
N PRO A 36 -16.48 14.20 7.38
CA PRO A 36 -17.06 14.79 6.19
C PRO A 36 -16.03 14.95 5.07
N ARG A 37 -16.49 14.78 3.85
CA ARG A 37 -15.69 15.06 2.64
C ARG A 37 -15.77 16.51 2.21
N PHE A 38 -16.78 17.26 2.70
CA PHE A 38 -17.16 18.59 2.26
C PHE A 38 -17.50 18.69 0.77
N ILE A 39 -17.74 17.55 0.14
CA ILE A 39 -18.17 17.38 -1.24
C ILE A 39 -19.27 16.32 -1.27
N ASP A 40 -20.36 16.63 -1.91
CA ASP A 40 -21.49 15.73 -2.14
C ASP A 40 -21.09 14.75 -3.26
N GLU A 41 -20.97 13.47 -2.90
CA GLU A 41 -20.49 12.41 -3.79
C GLU A 41 -21.45 12.17 -4.97
N ASP A 42 -22.76 12.33 -4.75
CA ASP A 42 -23.79 12.11 -5.77
C ASP A 42 -23.81 13.23 -6.82
N LYS A 43 -23.38 14.43 -6.46
CA LYS A 43 -23.29 15.58 -7.36
C LYS A 43 -21.92 15.74 -8.01
N CYS A 44 -20.86 15.24 -7.38
CA CYS A 44 -19.50 15.45 -7.85
C CYS A 44 -19.24 14.68 -9.15
N THR A 45 -18.84 15.38 -10.19
CA THR A 45 -18.48 14.81 -11.50
C THR A 45 -16.98 14.51 -11.64
N ALA A 46 -16.20 14.66 -10.58
CA ALA A 46 -14.75 14.51 -10.57
C ALA A 46 -13.99 15.36 -11.62
N CYS A 47 -14.52 16.52 -12.01
CA CYS A 47 -13.97 17.37 -13.08
C CYS A 47 -12.68 18.13 -12.72
N GLY A 48 -12.29 18.19 -11.45
CA GLY A 48 -11.04 18.81 -10.98
C GLY A 48 -11.05 20.34 -10.87
N THR A 49 -12.12 21.03 -11.27
CA THR A 49 -12.20 22.50 -11.25
C THR A 49 -11.92 23.08 -9.85
N CYS A 50 -12.42 22.43 -8.79
CA CYS A 50 -12.19 22.87 -7.41
C CYS A 50 -10.70 22.90 -7.03
N THR A 51 -9.90 21.95 -7.52
CA THR A 51 -8.46 21.92 -7.32
C THR A 51 -7.75 23.04 -8.08
N MET A 52 -8.14 23.31 -9.32
CA MET A 52 -7.50 24.33 -10.16
C MET A 52 -7.58 25.73 -9.54
N TYR A 53 -8.71 26.08 -8.91
CA TYR A 53 -8.93 27.39 -8.31
C TYR A 53 -8.55 27.48 -6.82
N CYS A 54 -8.13 26.38 -6.19
CA CYS A 54 -7.76 26.40 -4.78
C CYS A 54 -6.38 27.04 -4.56
N PRO A 55 -6.26 28.08 -3.71
CA PRO A 55 -4.98 28.75 -3.44
C PRO A 55 -4.09 27.97 -2.45
N ARG A 56 -4.61 26.89 -1.79
CA ARG A 56 -3.89 26.17 -0.74
C ARG A 56 -3.19 24.94 -1.29
N PRO A 57 -1.86 24.98 -1.46
CA PRO A 57 -1.10 23.79 -1.80
C PRO A 57 -1.02 22.83 -0.60
N ILE A 58 -1.00 21.55 -0.90
CA ILE A 58 -0.68 20.47 0.03
C ILE A 58 0.37 19.56 -0.60
N VAL A 59 1.12 18.87 0.23
CA VAL A 59 2.02 17.81 -0.26
C VAL A 59 1.17 16.65 -0.74
N ASP A 60 1.45 16.15 -1.94
CA ASP A 60 0.76 15.01 -2.52
C ASP A 60 1.32 13.71 -1.91
N LEU A 61 0.56 13.14 -0.99
CA LEU A 61 0.96 11.89 -0.30
C LEU A 61 0.84 10.66 -1.20
N TYR A 62 -0.07 10.68 -2.17
CA TYR A 62 -0.23 9.58 -3.12
C TYR A 62 0.98 9.48 -4.07
N ASN A 63 1.54 10.61 -4.45
CA ASN A 63 2.79 10.67 -5.20
C ASN A 63 4.05 10.67 -4.31
N GLU A 64 3.96 10.08 -3.11
CA GLU A 64 5.10 9.95 -2.19
C GLU A 64 5.83 11.28 -1.91
N ARG A 65 5.07 12.37 -1.84
CA ARG A 65 5.58 13.75 -1.63
C ARG A 65 6.42 14.32 -2.77
N LEU A 66 6.46 13.67 -3.92
CA LEU A 66 7.22 14.12 -5.09
C LEU A 66 6.48 15.20 -5.89
N SER A 67 5.22 15.46 -5.60
CA SER A 67 4.39 16.50 -6.22
C SER A 67 3.56 17.29 -5.20
N ILE A 68 2.88 18.30 -5.68
CA ILE A 68 2.00 19.17 -4.89
C ILE A 68 0.58 19.03 -5.43
N SER A 69 -0.37 18.80 -4.53
CA SER A 69 -1.80 18.85 -4.78
C SER A 69 -2.42 20.10 -4.12
N ARG A 70 -3.72 20.13 -3.94
CA ARG A 70 -4.48 21.24 -3.34
C ARG A 70 -5.41 20.71 -2.25
N ALA A 71 -5.97 21.59 -1.41
CA ALA A 71 -6.92 21.18 -0.38
C ALA A 71 -8.09 20.36 -0.92
N PRO A 72 -8.80 20.75 -2.03
CA PRO A 72 -9.68 19.83 -2.74
C PRO A 72 -8.86 18.93 -3.65
N HIS A 73 -8.89 17.62 -3.44
CA HIS A 73 -8.14 16.67 -4.28
C HIS A 73 -8.83 15.30 -4.36
N ILE A 74 -8.35 14.49 -5.24
CA ILE A 74 -8.58 13.06 -5.38
C ILE A 74 -7.21 12.42 -5.56
N ASP A 75 -6.95 11.31 -4.92
CA ASP A 75 -5.61 10.71 -4.93
C ASP A 75 -5.22 10.23 -6.33
N TYR A 76 -6.15 9.59 -7.04
CA TYR A 76 -5.97 9.15 -8.43
C TYR A 76 -7.32 9.04 -9.15
N VAL A 77 -7.29 9.09 -10.48
CA VAL A 77 -8.49 9.21 -11.33
C VAL A 77 -9.49 8.06 -11.15
N GLN A 78 -9.01 6.85 -10.85
CA GLN A 78 -9.84 5.65 -10.65
C GLN A 78 -10.22 5.41 -9.18
N ALA A 79 -10.06 6.41 -8.30
CA ALA A 79 -10.44 6.29 -6.90
C ALA A 79 -11.94 6.01 -6.74
N ILE A 80 -12.31 5.29 -5.70
CA ILE A 80 -13.69 5.02 -5.33
C ILE A 80 -13.93 5.57 -3.91
N PRO A 81 -14.95 6.44 -3.75
CA PRO A 81 -15.82 6.99 -4.80
C PRO A 81 -15.08 7.89 -5.78
N SER A 82 -15.56 8.01 -7.02
CA SER A 82 -15.02 8.93 -8.02
C SER A 82 -15.47 10.37 -7.69
N SER A 83 -14.99 10.86 -6.57
CA SER A 83 -15.36 12.17 -6.01
C SER A 83 -14.17 12.78 -5.29
N TYR A 84 -14.02 14.09 -5.42
CA TYR A 84 -13.04 14.84 -4.65
C TYR A 84 -13.39 14.87 -3.16
N TYR A 85 -12.44 15.23 -2.33
CA TYR A 85 -12.66 15.62 -0.95
C TYR A 85 -11.81 16.86 -0.61
N ILE A 86 -12.15 17.57 0.45
CA ILE A 86 -11.42 18.77 0.87
C ILE A 86 -10.71 18.46 2.17
N ASP A 87 -9.37 18.57 2.17
CA ASP A 87 -8.59 18.43 3.41
C ASP A 87 -8.91 19.58 4.39
N PRO A 88 -9.60 19.27 5.51
CA PRO A 88 -10.00 20.28 6.47
C PRO A 88 -8.81 20.94 7.18
N LYS A 89 -7.66 20.27 7.29
CA LYS A 89 -6.50 20.79 8.00
C LYS A 89 -5.90 22.02 7.35
N VAL A 90 -6.07 22.18 6.04
CA VAL A 90 -5.45 23.27 5.27
C VAL A 90 -6.45 24.20 4.60
N CYS A 91 -7.73 23.84 4.56
CA CYS A 91 -8.77 24.63 3.90
C CYS A 91 -9.01 25.96 4.61
N LEU A 92 -8.86 27.08 3.89
CA LEU A 92 -9.09 28.42 4.44
C LEU A 92 -10.56 28.65 4.80
N ARG A 93 -11.50 28.07 4.09
CA ARG A 93 -12.93 28.19 4.40
C ARG A 93 -13.28 27.51 5.71
N ILE A 94 -12.80 26.29 5.90
CA ILE A 94 -13.12 25.50 7.09
C ILE A 94 -12.46 26.09 8.34
N ASN A 95 -11.20 26.55 8.23
CA ASN A 95 -10.44 27.05 9.39
C ASN A 95 -10.69 28.54 9.70
N TYR A 96 -10.98 29.37 8.69
CA TYR A 96 -11.00 30.84 8.86
C TYR A 96 -12.22 31.51 8.20
N GLU A 97 -13.10 30.77 7.56
CA GLU A 97 -14.29 31.29 6.84
C GLU A 97 -14.00 32.32 5.72
N THR A 98 -12.73 32.42 5.28
CA THR A 98 -12.25 33.51 4.41
C THR A 98 -12.25 33.18 2.91
N CYS A 99 -12.52 31.94 2.51
CA CYS A 99 -12.42 31.50 1.11
C CYS A 99 -13.67 30.73 0.67
N ASN A 100 -14.07 30.90 -0.58
CA ASN A 100 -15.20 30.18 -1.18
C ASN A 100 -15.00 29.88 -2.68
N LEU A 101 -13.77 29.93 -3.18
CA LEU A 101 -13.47 29.81 -4.62
C LEU A 101 -13.92 28.48 -5.23
N CYS A 102 -13.63 27.36 -4.56
CA CYS A 102 -14.03 26.04 -5.04
C CYS A 102 -15.55 25.88 -5.15
N ALA A 103 -16.33 26.44 -4.20
CA ALA A 103 -17.78 26.39 -4.25
C ALA A 103 -18.35 27.30 -5.35
N GLN A 104 -17.75 28.46 -5.55
CA GLN A 104 -18.18 29.42 -6.61
C GLN A 104 -17.94 28.89 -8.03
N THR A 105 -16.87 28.08 -8.20
CA THR A 105 -16.49 27.53 -9.50
C THR A 105 -17.06 26.13 -9.77
N CYS A 106 -17.68 25.49 -8.78
CA CYS A 106 -18.27 24.18 -8.93
C CYS A 106 -19.61 24.24 -9.67
N THR A 107 -19.63 23.91 -10.95
CA THR A 107 -20.86 23.92 -11.78
C THR A 107 -21.87 22.86 -11.32
N ALA A 108 -21.40 21.74 -10.74
CA ALA A 108 -22.25 20.69 -10.18
C ALA A 108 -22.82 21.04 -8.78
N GLN A 109 -22.39 22.17 -8.20
CA GLN A 109 -22.79 22.59 -6.84
C GLN A 109 -22.58 21.47 -5.78
N ALA A 110 -21.52 20.71 -5.93
CA ALA A 110 -21.20 19.58 -5.05
C ALA A 110 -20.48 19.99 -3.75
N ILE A 111 -19.97 21.22 -3.64
CA ILE A 111 -19.24 21.67 -2.44
C ILE A 111 -20.22 22.03 -1.32
N ASP A 112 -20.09 21.33 -0.18
CA ASP A 112 -20.94 21.54 0.99
C ASP A 112 -20.10 21.60 2.28
N PHE A 113 -19.81 22.81 2.73
CA PHE A 113 -19.09 23.06 3.99
C PHE A 113 -19.94 22.87 5.26
N SER A 114 -21.24 22.60 5.11
CA SER A 114 -22.11 22.33 6.26
C SER A 114 -22.08 20.88 6.74
N GLN A 115 -21.48 19.97 5.97
CA GLN A 115 -21.33 18.57 6.34
C GLN A 115 -20.69 18.42 7.72
N LYS A 116 -21.16 17.47 8.49
CA LYS A 116 -20.69 17.18 9.85
C LYS A 116 -20.23 15.71 9.93
N PRO A 117 -19.33 15.37 10.87
CA PRO A 117 -19.01 13.98 11.16
C PRO A 117 -20.27 13.18 11.49
N ARG A 118 -20.28 11.92 11.08
CA ARG A 118 -21.38 10.98 11.36
C ARG A 118 -20.88 9.83 12.21
N LYS A 119 -21.71 9.40 13.16
CA LYS A 119 -21.52 8.14 13.90
C LYS A 119 -22.54 7.14 13.39
N LEU A 120 -22.06 6.03 12.94
CA LEU A 120 -22.85 4.91 12.43
C LEU A 120 -22.76 3.75 13.41
N SER A 121 -23.88 3.07 13.63
CA SER A 121 -23.94 1.79 14.35
C SER A 121 -24.37 0.73 13.35
N LEU A 122 -23.50 -0.24 13.10
CA LEU A 122 -23.72 -1.29 12.09
C LEU A 122 -23.84 -2.64 12.78
N ASP A 123 -24.95 -3.32 12.55
CA ASP A 123 -25.14 -4.70 12.98
C ASP A 123 -24.55 -5.62 11.92
N ILE A 124 -23.49 -6.36 12.29
CA ILE A 124 -22.69 -7.18 11.38
C ILE A 124 -22.49 -8.58 11.98
N GLY A 125 -22.36 -9.58 11.13
CA GLY A 125 -22.19 -10.95 11.60
C GLY A 125 -20.73 -11.38 11.71
N ALA A 126 -19.82 -10.78 10.95
CA ALA A 126 -18.41 -11.12 10.95
C ALA A 126 -17.56 -9.88 10.64
N VAL A 127 -16.30 -9.90 11.05
CA VAL A 127 -15.31 -8.85 10.76
C VAL A 127 -14.14 -9.44 9.99
N VAL A 128 -13.71 -8.77 8.93
CA VAL A 128 -12.49 -9.10 8.20
C VAL A 128 -11.52 -7.94 8.29
N LEU A 129 -10.39 -8.16 8.94
CA LEU A 129 -9.33 -7.18 9.09
C LEU A 129 -8.34 -7.31 7.93
N ALA A 130 -8.27 -6.30 7.07
CA ALA A 130 -7.39 -6.23 5.90
C ALA A 130 -6.67 -4.88 5.84
N LEU A 131 -5.98 -4.51 6.92
CA LEU A 131 -5.38 -3.19 7.13
C LEU A 131 -4.16 -2.90 6.24
N GLY A 132 -3.69 -3.90 5.47
CA GLY A 132 -2.49 -3.76 4.67
C GLY A 132 -1.21 -3.77 5.52
N PHE A 133 -0.26 -2.92 5.17
CA PHE A 133 1.07 -2.84 5.80
C PHE A 133 1.47 -1.39 6.12
N GLY A 134 2.43 -1.25 7.03
CA GLY A 134 3.09 0.00 7.33
C GLY A 134 4.42 0.14 6.58
N ARG A 135 4.89 1.36 6.45
CA ARG A 135 6.20 1.70 5.87
C ARG A 135 7.32 1.45 6.89
N ILE A 136 8.51 1.22 6.40
CA ILE A 136 9.72 1.15 7.23
C ILE A 136 10.00 2.53 7.84
N ASP A 137 10.49 2.54 9.07
CA ASP A 137 10.82 3.78 9.76
C ASP A 137 11.89 4.59 9.02
N GLN A 138 11.67 5.88 8.92
CA GLN A 138 12.58 6.79 8.22
C GLN A 138 14.01 6.71 8.75
N SER A 139 14.20 6.50 10.05
CA SER A 139 15.52 6.35 10.68
C SER A 139 16.35 5.17 10.12
N VAL A 140 15.68 4.13 9.62
CA VAL A 140 16.33 3.01 8.93
C VAL A 140 16.79 3.42 7.54
N LEU A 141 15.96 4.18 6.82
CA LEU A 141 16.26 4.68 5.47
C LEU A 141 17.39 5.73 5.49
N GLU A 142 17.45 6.54 6.53
CA GLU A 142 18.49 7.58 6.73
C GLU A 142 19.91 7.00 6.78
N LYS A 143 20.07 5.74 7.24
CA LYS A 143 21.36 5.02 7.22
C LYS A 143 21.93 4.90 5.79
N TYR A 144 21.04 4.86 4.79
CA TYR A 144 21.37 4.81 3.37
C TYR A 144 21.38 6.19 2.69
N GLY A 145 21.26 7.27 3.48
CA GLY A 145 21.28 8.65 2.96
C GLY A 145 19.95 9.18 2.45
N TYR A 146 18.84 8.46 2.67
CA TYR A 146 17.49 8.94 2.39
C TYR A 146 17.21 10.24 3.16
N GLY A 147 16.58 11.21 2.51
CA GLY A 147 16.36 12.55 3.06
C GLY A 147 17.60 13.47 3.07
N ARG A 148 18.81 12.91 2.94
CA ARG A 148 20.06 13.66 2.81
C ARG A 148 20.49 13.82 1.34
N PHE A 149 20.38 12.77 0.55
CA PHE A 149 20.67 12.76 -0.87
C PHE A 149 19.37 12.64 -1.66
N LEU A 150 19.05 13.63 -2.49
CA LEU A 150 17.80 13.67 -3.24
C LEU A 150 17.61 12.48 -4.20
N ASP A 151 18.70 11.91 -4.71
CA ASP A 151 18.68 10.79 -5.63
C ASP A 151 18.72 9.42 -4.92
N VAL A 152 18.60 9.38 -3.58
CA VAL A 152 18.27 8.19 -2.81
C VAL A 152 16.77 8.17 -2.56
N VAL A 153 16.07 7.25 -3.19
CA VAL A 153 14.60 7.16 -3.18
C VAL A 153 14.13 5.80 -2.63
N THR A 154 12.91 5.74 -2.13
CA THR A 154 12.26 4.47 -1.82
C THR A 154 11.73 3.79 -3.09
N SER A 155 11.42 2.50 -3.01
CA SER A 155 10.76 1.79 -4.12
C SER A 155 9.41 2.41 -4.49
N MET A 156 8.63 2.86 -3.50
CA MET A 156 7.35 3.52 -3.76
C MET A 156 7.53 4.87 -4.48
N GLU A 157 8.54 5.66 -4.11
CA GLU A 157 8.87 6.88 -4.86
C GLU A 157 9.32 6.56 -6.29
N PHE A 158 10.14 5.51 -6.46
CA PHE A 158 10.58 5.08 -7.78
C PHE A 158 9.41 4.56 -8.64
N GLU A 159 8.49 3.80 -8.07
CA GLU A 159 7.27 3.37 -8.76
C GLU A 159 6.45 4.59 -9.23
N ARG A 160 6.33 5.63 -8.40
CA ARG A 160 5.63 6.86 -8.82
C ARG A 160 6.35 7.61 -9.95
N LEU A 161 7.69 7.57 -10.00
CA LEU A 161 8.47 8.15 -11.11
C LEU A 161 8.30 7.37 -12.42
N THR A 162 8.11 6.05 -12.35
CA THR A 162 7.89 5.22 -13.55
C THR A 162 6.44 5.25 -14.05
N CYS A 163 5.51 5.74 -13.24
CA CYS A 163 4.10 5.75 -13.59
C CYS A 163 3.74 6.93 -14.49
N ALA A 164 3.00 6.67 -15.59
CA ALA A 164 2.55 7.70 -16.52
C ALA A 164 1.66 8.78 -15.87
N SER A 165 0.92 8.44 -14.79
CA SER A 165 0.16 9.39 -13.97
C SER A 165 0.94 9.93 -12.76
N GLY A 166 2.23 9.66 -12.68
CA GLY A 166 3.10 10.10 -11.61
C GLY A 166 3.63 11.53 -11.81
N PRO A 167 4.46 12.01 -10.88
CA PRO A 167 4.91 13.41 -10.84
C PRO A 167 5.81 13.83 -12.01
N THR A 168 6.34 12.87 -12.75
CA THR A 168 7.23 13.06 -13.91
C THR A 168 6.64 12.50 -15.20
N GLU A 169 5.34 12.18 -15.22
CA GLU A 169 4.63 11.61 -16.39
C GLU A 169 5.33 10.35 -16.95
N GLY A 170 5.94 9.55 -16.07
CA GLY A 170 6.70 8.34 -16.41
C GLY A 170 8.14 8.59 -16.87
N HIS A 171 8.61 9.83 -16.90
CA HIS A 171 10.01 10.13 -17.21
C HIS A 171 10.91 9.94 -15.99
N ILE A 172 11.76 8.92 -16.03
CA ILE A 172 12.68 8.60 -14.93
C ILE A 172 13.89 9.55 -15.02
N VAL A 173 13.96 10.48 -14.08
CA VAL A 173 15.02 11.51 -14.03
C VAL A 173 15.62 11.60 -12.63
N ARG A 174 16.83 12.11 -12.53
CA ARG A 174 17.42 12.47 -11.24
C ARG A 174 16.56 13.54 -10.56
N LEU A 175 16.30 13.36 -9.28
CA LEU A 175 15.49 14.34 -8.53
C LEU A 175 16.29 15.62 -8.24
N SER A 176 17.61 15.51 -8.11
CA SER A 176 18.51 16.63 -7.79
C SER A 176 18.63 17.67 -8.90
N ASP A 177 18.74 17.26 -10.19
CA ASP A 177 19.01 18.15 -11.30
C ASP A 177 18.15 17.92 -12.55
N LYS A 178 17.19 17.00 -12.45
CA LYS A 178 16.24 16.62 -13.51
C LYS A 178 16.88 16.04 -14.78
N LYS A 179 18.14 15.62 -14.71
CA LYS A 179 18.81 14.99 -15.85
C LYS A 179 18.38 13.52 -16.02
N PRO A 180 18.45 13.00 -17.26
CA PRO A 180 18.26 11.58 -17.52
C PRO A 180 19.22 10.70 -16.71
N LEU A 181 18.73 9.57 -16.23
CA LEU A 181 19.52 8.57 -15.53
C LEU A 181 20.31 7.69 -16.52
N LYS A 182 21.51 7.26 -16.11
CA LYS A 182 22.31 6.25 -16.80
C LYS A 182 22.52 5.00 -15.97
N LYS A 183 22.69 5.17 -14.64
CA LYS A 183 22.96 4.08 -13.72
C LYS A 183 22.06 4.14 -12.51
N ILE A 184 21.39 3.00 -12.19
CA ILE A 184 20.50 2.86 -11.05
C ILE A 184 20.95 1.66 -10.22
N ALA A 185 20.98 1.81 -8.91
CA ALA A 185 21.20 0.71 -7.98
C ALA A 185 19.93 0.45 -7.15
N PHE A 186 19.50 -0.81 -7.04
CA PHE A 186 18.47 -1.25 -6.11
C PHE A 186 19.13 -1.96 -4.92
N LEU A 187 18.84 -1.48 -3.70
CA LEU A 187 19.32 -2.09 -2.46
C LEU A 187 18.21 -2.90 -1.82
N GLN A 188 18.42 -4.23 -1.75
CA GLN A 188 17.41 -5.15 -1.23
C GLN A 188 17.44 -5.25 0.30
N CYS A 189 16.33 -5.71 0.88
CA CYS A 189 16.17 -5.99 2.31
C CYS A 189 16.36 -4.76 3.21
N VAL A 190 16.04 -3.55 2.74
CA VAL A 190 16.10 -2.35 3.58
C VAL A 190 14.99 -2.41 4.63
N GLY A 191 15.36 -2.47 5.91
CA GLY A 191 14.42 -2.63 7.03
C GLY A 191 13.73 -3.99 7.09
N SER A 192 14.30 -5.03 6.46
CA SER A 192 13.81 -6.41 6.46
C SER A 192 15.00 -7.36 6.60
N ARG A 193 14.84 -8.50 7.29
CA ARG A 193 15.93 -9.42 7.64
C ARG A 193 17.07 -8.69 8.40
N ASP A 194 16.68 -7.78 9.28
CA ASP A 194 17.60 -6.94 10.03
C ASP A 194 17.13 -6.78 11.48
N GLU A 195 17.76 -7.54 12.36
CA GLU A 195 17.49 -7.51 13.81
C GLU A 195 17.79 -6.14 14.45
N THR A 196 18.66 -5.32 13.83
CA THR A 196 19.01 -4.01 14.37
C THR A 196 17.85 -3.01 14.31
N CYS A 197 16.84 -3.27 13.47
CA CYS A 197 15.60 -2.49 13.42
C CYS A 197 14.37 -3.30 13.90
N GLY A 198 14.58 -4.47 14.51
CA GLY A 198 13.50 -5.31 15.04
C GLY A 198 12.79 -6.18 14.00
N ASN A 199 13.24 -6.20 12.75
CA ASN A 199 12.61 -6.90 11.63
C ASN A 199 13.43 -8.09 11.15
N GLY A 200 13.56 -9.13 11.98
CA GLY A 200 14.30 -10.36 11.61
C GLY A 200 13.65 -11.17 10.47
N TYR A 201 12.40 -10.88 10.12
CA TYR A 201 11.65 -11.56 9.06
C TYR A 201 11.96 -11.04 7.65
N CYS A 202 11.66 -11.87 6.65
CA CYS A 202 11.66 -11.46 5.25
C CYS A 202 10.29 -10.89 4.87
N SER A 203 10.27 -9.74 4.20
CA SER A 203 9.03 -9.13 3.72
C SER A 203 8.46 -9.77 2.45
N THR A 204 9.09 -10.81 1.91
CA THR A 204 8.69 -11.66 0.76
C THR A 204 8.53 -10.96 -0.58
N VAL A 205 8.19 -9.69 -0.63
CA VAL A 205 7.81 -8.95 -1.85
C VAL A 205 8.94 -8.17 -2.50
N CYS A 206 9.94 -7.72 -1.70
CA CYS A 206 10.92 -6.73 -2.18
C CYS A 206 11.78 -7.21 -3.36
N CYS A 207 12.14 -8.49 -3.43
CA CYS A 207 12.90 -8.99 -4.57
C CYS A 207 12.10 -8.88 -5.89
N MET A 208 10.82 -9.26 -5.85
CA MET A 208 10.01 -9.30 -7.06
C MET A 208 9.56 -7.93 -7.51
N TYR A 209 9.20 -7.02 -6.60
CA TYR A 209 8.83 -5.67 -7.02
C TYR A 209 10.05 -4.89 -7.56
N ALA A 210 11.24 -5.07 -6.97
CA ALA A 210 12.45 -4.43 -7.48
C ALA A 210 12.84 -4.96 -8.88
N ILE A 211 12.73 -6.26 -9.13
CA ILE A 211 12.95 -6.85 -10.46
C ILE A 211 11.93 -6.29 -11.46
N LYS A 212 10.66 -6.16 -11.06
CA LYS A 212 9.61 -5.55 -11.91
C LYS A 212 9.93 -4.09 -12.20
N GLU A 213 10.21 -3.29 -11.19
CA GLU A 213 10.54 -1.85 -11.32
C GLU A 213 11.76 -1.64 -12.22
N ALA A 214 12.81 -2.43 -12.02
CA ALA A 214 14.02 -2.41 -12.86
C ALA A 214 13.70 -2.78 -14.32
N SER A 215 12.85 -3.78 -14.54
CA SER A 215 12.41 -4.19 -15.88
C SER A 215 11.61 -3.07 -16.57
N VAL A 216 10.67 -2.44 -15.86
CA VAL A 216 9.90 -1.30 -16.37
C VAL A 216 10.82 -0.12 -16.70
N ALA A 217 11.80 0.18 -15.85
CA ALA A 217 12.78 1.23 -16.13
C ALA A 217 13.57 0.95 -17.43
N LYS A 218 13.95 -0.31 -17.66
CA LYS A 218 14.60 -0.74 -18.92
C LYS A 218 13.68 -0.67 -20.15
N GLU A 219 12.37 -0.85 -19.95
CA GLU A 219 11.38 -0.67 -21.04
C GLU A 219 11.23 0.83 -21.40
N HIS A 220 11.36 1.72 -20.43
CA HIS A 220 11.37 3.17 -20.66
C HIS A 220 12.67 3.65 -21.31
N ASN A 221 13.81 3.07 -20.91
CA ASN A 221 15.12 3.39 -21.47
C ASN A 221 16.03 2.14 -21.44
N ALA A 222 16.23 1.53 -22.61
CA ALA A 222 17.03 0.32 -22.77
C ALA A 222 18.52 0.51 -22.41
N ASP A 223 19.04 1.76 -22.47
CA ASP A 223 20.45 2.07 -22.21
C ASP A 223 20.77 2.19 -20.70
N LEU A 224 19.79 2.12 -19.81
CA LEU A 224 20.03 2.17 -18.39
C LEU A 224 20.89 0.98 -17.92
N ASP A 225 21.95 1.24 -17.18
CA ASP A 225 22.69 0.23 -16.42
C ASP A 225 22.07 0.07 -15.03
N ILE A 226 21.49 -1.08 -14.76
CA ILE A 226 20.77 -1.33 -13.52
C ILE A 226 21.41 -2.49 -12.74
N ALA A 227 21.77 -2.22 -11.47
CA ALA A 227 22.30 -3.21 -10.56
C ALA A 227 21.38 -3.44 -9.37
N LEU A 228 21.08 -4.70 -9.05
CA LEU A 228 20.37 -5.13 -7.85
C LEU A 228 21.34 -5.76 -6.87
N PHE A 229 21.47 -5.15 -5.69
CA PHE A 229 22.30 -5.65 -4.60
C PHE A 229 21.45 -6.44 -3.60
N PHE A 230 21.74 -7.71 -3.39
CA PHE A 230 20.92 -8.63 -2.60
C PHE A 230 21.76 -9.55 -1.73
N MET A 231 21.17 -10.13 -0.70
CA MET A 231 21.79 -11.22 0.10
C MET A 231 21.51 -12.58 -0.56
N ASP A 232 20.26 -12.81 -0.94
CA ASP A 232 19.73 -13.92 -1.75
C ASP A 232 18.43 -13.45 -2.42
N VAL A 233 18.22 -13.77 -3.69
CA VAL A 233 16.98 -13.44 -4.39
C VAL A 233 15.89 -14.44 -3.99
N ARG A 234 14.75 -13.93 -3.55
CA ARG A 234 13.57 -14.72 -3.17
C ARG A 234 12.46 -14.50 -4.17
N SER A 235 12.47 -15.29 -5.24
CA SER A 235 11.45 -15.30 -6.30
C SER A 235 10.44 -16.44 -6.04
N GLN A 236 9.84 -16.42 -4.83
CA GLN A 236 8.88 -17.43 -4.42
C GLN A 236 7.51 -17.16 -5.03
N GLY A 237 6.95 -18.13 -5.72
CA GLY A 237 5.64 -18.03 -6.37
C GLY A 237 5.68 -18.53 -7.81
N LYS A 238 4.49 -18.82 -8.35
CA LYS A 238 4.35 -19.38 -9.69
C LYS A 238 4.82 -18.38 -10.77
N GLY A 239 5.87 -18.74 -11.50
CA GLY A 239 6.42 -17.94 -12.60
C GLY A 239 7.38 -16.82 -12.18
N PHE A 240 7.66 -16.64 -10.88
CA PHE A 240 8.55 -15.57 -10.41
C PHE A 240 10.02 -15.83 -10.74
N ASP A 241 10.47 -17.09 -10.67
CA ASP A 241 11.82 -17.47 -11.11
C ASP A 241 12.02 -17.18 -12.60
N ALA A 242 11.06 -17.58 -13.43
CA ALA A 242 11.12 -17.29 -14.87
C ALA A 242 11.06 -15.78 -15.16
N ALA A 243 10.40 -14.98 -14.30
CA ALA A 243 10.40 -13.52 -14.43
C ALA A 243 11.78 -12.94 -14.08
N ARG A 244 12.46 -13.47 -13.05
CA ARG A 244 13.82 -13.11 -12.68
C ARG A 244 14.80 -13.43 -13.81
N GLU A 245 14.79 -14.66 -14.34
CA GLU A 245 15.63 -15.08 -15.45
C GLU A 245 15.45 -14.18 -16.67
N ARG A 246 14.19 -13.88 -17.05
CA ARG A 246 13.92 -12.92 -18.15
C ARG A 246 14.47 -11.53 -17.87
N ALA A 247 14.45 -11.08 -16.63
CA ALA A 247 14.99 -9.77 -16.27
C ALA A 247 16.52 -9.72 -16.45
N GLU A 248 17.23 -10.79 -16.09
CA GLU A 248 18.65 -10.91 -16.30
C GLU A 248 18.99 -11.06 -17.80
N ASP A 249 18.34 -11.99 -18.51
CA ASP A 249 18.66 -12.33 -19.90
C ASP A 249 18.20 -11.28 -20.91
N LYS A 250 16.94 -10.81 -20.80
CA LYS A 250 16.34 -9.89 -21.78
C LYS A 250 16.73 -8.45 -21.51
N TYR A 251 16.74 -8.04 -20.24
CA TYR A 251 16.97 -6.63 -19.86
C TYR A 251 18.40 -6.36 -19.41
N GLY A 252 19.23 -7.41 -19.22
CA GLY A 252 20.62 -7.28 -18.81
C GLY A 252 20.78 -6.70 -17.41
N LEU A 253 19.86 -7.03 -16.50
CA LEU A 253 19.95 -6.61 -15.10
C LEU A 253 21.13 -7.27 -14.42
N ARG A 254 21.99 -6.48 -13.78
CA ARG A 254 23.12 -6.98 -13.00
C ARG A 254 22.66 -7.38 -11.60
N VAL A 255 22.63 -8.65 -11.30
CA VAL A 255 22.23 -9.18 -10.00
C VAL A 255 23.50 -9.47 -9.18
N ILE A 256 23.80 -8.64 -8.17
CA ILE A 256 25.06 -8.65 -7.42
C ILE A 256 24.81 -9.11 -5.99
N ARG A 257 25.40 -10.24 -5.62
CA ARG A 257 25.32 -10.74 -4.24
C ARG A 257 26.25 -9.93 -3.35
N ALA A 258 25.68 -8.95 -2.68
CA ALA A 258 26.36 -8.12 -1.70
C ALA A 258 25.36 -7.35 -0.83
N ARG A 259 25.72 -7.06 0.41
CA ARG A 259 24.99 -6.11 1.26
C ARG A 259 25.73 -4.77 1.24
N ILE A 260 25.02 -3.72 0.88
CA ILE A 260 25.57 -2.35 0.90
C ILE A 260 25.39 -1.79 2.31
N PRO A 261 26.45 -1.40 3.02
CA PRO A 261 26.34 -0.89 4.38
C PRO A 261 25.86 0.57 4.45
N ARG A 262 26.21 1.37 3.44
CA ARG A 262 25.86 2.79 3.37
C ARG A 262 25.98 3.31 1.94
N VAL A 263 25.38 4.47 1.70
CA VAL A 263 25.52 5.26 0.49
C VAL A 263 26.33 6.52 0.80
N ASP A 264 27.34 6.79 0.02
CA ASP A 264 28.15 8.01 0.09
C ASP A 264 27.89 8.87 -1.17
N GLN A 265 28.26 10.15 -1.16
CA GLN A 265 28.16 11.01 -2.34
C GLN A 265 29.54 11.52 -2.75
N VAL A 266 29.86 11.39 -4.04
CA VAL A 266 31.12 11.84 -4.64
C VAL A 266 30.78 12.59 -5.93
N ASP A 267 31.17 13.84 -6.03
CA ASP A 267 30.98 14.70 -7.21
C ASP A 267 29.54 14.71 -7.78
N GLY A 268 28.55 14.66 -6.86
CA GLY A 268 27.14 14.69 -7.21
C GLY A 268 26.56 13.33 -7.65
N GLN A 269 27.34 12.25 -7.64
CA GLN A 269 26.87 10.88 -7.83
C GLN A 269 26.89 10.10 -6.51
N LEU A 270 26.16 9.00 -6.46
CA LEU A 270 26.03 8.13 -5.30
C LEU A 270 27.05 6.98 -5.38
N ALA A 271 27.97 6.93 -4.43
CA ALA A 271 29.01 5.92 -4.37
C ALA A 271 28.56 4.74 -3.51
N LEU A 272 28.58 3.53 -4.06
CA LEU A 272 28.35 2.29 -3.37
C LEU A 272 29.66 1.50 -3.29
N THR A 273 29.98 1.01 -2.09
CA THR A 273 31.13 0.15 -1.85
C THR A 273 30.68 -1.16 -1.25
N TRP A 274 31.18 -2.27 -1.76
CA TRP A 274 30.87 -3.60 -1.28
C TRP A 274 32.04 -4.56 -1.37
N THR A 275 31.93 -5.67 -0.69
CA THR A 275 32.88 -6.76 -0.80
C THR A 275 32.23 -7.95 -1.49
N THR A 276 32.90 -8.51 -2.48
CA THR A 276 32.45 -9.73 -3.16
C THR A 276 32.63 -10.96 -2.27
N ASP A 277 32.00 -12.08 -2.62
CA ASP A 277 32.16 -13.37 -1.91
C ASP A 277 33.64 -13.85 -1.83
N TYR A 278 34.49 -13.35 -2.72
CA TYR A 278 35.94 -13.66 -2.73
C TYR A 278 36.81 -12.64 -1.96
N GLY A 279 36.16 -11.75 -1.18
CA GLY A 279 36.86 -10.73 -0.37
C GLY A 279 37.41 -9.54 -1.13
N LYS A 280 37.10 -9.40 -2.43
CA LYS A 280 37.51 -8.23 -3.23
C LYS A 280 36.61 -7.04 -2.92
N SER A 281 37.21 -5.90 -2.55
CA SER A 281 36.49 -4.62 -2.43
C SER A 281 36.20 -4.05 -3.82
N CYS A 282 34.95 -3.63 -4.04
CA CYS A 282 34.47 -2.98 -5.25
C CYS A 282 33.82 -1.66 -4.87
N SER A 283 33.91 -0.67 -5.77
CA SER A 283 33.22 0.61 -5.64
C SER A 283 32.70 1.05 -7.00
N GLU A 284 31.48 1.62 -7.04
CA GLU A 284 30.84 2.08 -8.27
C GLU A 284 29.97 3.29 -7.99
N LEU A 285 29.86 4.19 -8.99
CA LEU A 285 29.03 5.40 -8.92
C LEU A 285 27.71 5.18 -9.66
N PHE A 286 26.62 5.66 -9.04
CA PHE A 286 25.25 5.57 -9.55
C PHE A 286 24.60 6.96 -9.57
N ASP A 287 23.67 7.16 -10.49
CA ASP A 287 22.88 8.38 -10.58
C ASP A 287 21.71 8.38 -9.60
N MET A 288 21.17 7.20 -9.30
CA MET A 288 20.07 6.99 -8.36
C MET A 288 20.25 5.68 -7.58
N VAL A 289 19.85 5.70 -6.33
CA VAL A 289 19.77 4.51 -5.46
C VAL A 289 18.33 4.33 -5.01
N VAL A 290 17.76 3.17 -5.30
CA VAL A 290 16.41 2.77 -4.89
C VAL A 290 16.49 1.84 -3.70
N LEU A 291 15.87 2.24 -2.60
CA LEU A 291 15.79 1.45 -1.38
C LEU A 291 14.60 0.50 -1.46
N SER A 292 14.85 -0.78 -1.68
CA SER A 292 13.82 -1.82 -1.67
C SER A 292 13.42 -2.14 -0.24
N GLU A 293 12.54 -1.31 0.29
CA GLU A 293 12.09 -1.36 1.68
C GLU A 293 11.19 -2.57 1.96
N GLY A 294 11.27 -3.09 3.18
CA GLY A 294 10.38 -4.15 3.67
C GLY A 294 9.00 -3.63 4.04
N LEU A 295 8.17 -4.51 4.58
CA LEU A 295 6.83 -4.22 5.07
C LEU A 295 6.80 -4.31 6.59
N ASN A 296 6.30 -3.27 7.26
CA ASN A 296 6.00 -3.26 8.69
C ASN A 296 4.51 -3.52 8.94
N ALA A 297 4.15 -3.81 10.18
CA ALA A 297 2.76 -3.76 10.59
C ALA A 297 2.19 -2.34 10.43
N PRO A 298 0.88 -2.18 10.13
CA PRO A 298 0.24 -0.87 10.03
C PRO A 298 0.39 -0.06 11.32
N LYS A 299 0.52 1.27 11.22
CA LYS A 299 0.71 2.15 12.37
C LYS A 299 -0.46 2.13 13.37
N ASP A 300 -1.67 1.89 12.87
CA ASP A 300 -2.91 1.80 13.62
C ASP A 300 -3.25 0.36 14.10
N ALA A 301 -2.38 -0.62 13.81
CA ALA A 301 -2.58 -2.02 14.18
C ALA A 301 -2.94 -2.20 15.66
N LYS A 302 -2.22 -1.50 16.56
CA LYS A 302 -2.45 -1.59 18.00
C LYS A 302 -3.83 -1.05 18.40
N ALA A 303 -4.21 0.10 17.87
CA ALA A 303 -5.51 0.71 18.16
C ALA A 303 -6.67 -0.17 17.63
N ILE A 304 -6.53 -0.71 16.42
CA ILE A 304 -7.53 -1.62 15.85
C ILE A 304 -7.58 -2.94 16.63
N ALA A 305 -6.44 -3.47 17.08
CA ALA A 305 -6.40 -4.69 17.88
C ALA A 305 -7.13 -4.50 19.23
N GLU A 306 -6.94 -3.36 19.89
CA GLU A 306 -7.64 -3.01 21.13
C GLU A 306 -9.16 -2.91 20.90
N ILE A 307 -9.61 -2.23 19.83
CA ILE A 307 -11.02 -2.11 19.47
C ILE A 307 -11.65 -3.46 19.08
N ALA A 308 -10.94 -4.22 18.25
CA ALA A 308 -11.42 -5.52 17.79
C ALA A 308 -11.31 -6.64 18.84
N GLY A 309 -10.58 -6.42 19.93
CA GLY A 309 -10.33 -7.40 20.97
C GLY A 309 -9.46 -8.56 20.50
N ILE A 310 -8.46 -8.29 19.67
CA ILE A 310 -7.54 -9.29 19.14
C ILE A 310 -6.11 -9.09 19.65
N GLU A 311 -5.30 -10.14 19.54
CA GLU A 311 -3.88 -10.10 19.87
C GLU A 311 -3.02 -9.83 18.63
N LEU A 312 -1.88 -9.16 18.85
CA LEU A 312 -0.83 -8.99 17.85
C LEU A 312 0.35 -9.91 18.18
N ASN A 313 1.11 -10.30 17.15
CA ASN A 313 2.37 -10.98 17.36
C ASN A 313 3.47 -9.96 17.75
N HIS A 314 4.68 -10.45 18.06
CA HIS A 314 5.79 -9.60 18.50
C HIS A 314 6.30 -8.59 17.45
N TYR A 315 5.91 -8.75 16.17
CA TYR A 315 6.18 -7.79 15.10
C TYR A 315 5.03 -6.79 14.87
N GLY A 316 3.92 -6.91 15.61
CA GLY A 316 2.76 -6.02 15.48
C GLY A 316 1.75 -6.43 14.40
N PHE A 317 1.93 -7.56 13.73
CA PHE A 317 0.91 -8.13 12.84
C PHE A 317 -0.15 -8.90 13.62
N CYS A 318 -1.33 -9.12 13.03
CA CYS A 318 -2.38 -9.91 13.64
C CYS A 318 -1.88 -11.31 14.01
N LYS A 319 -2.06 -11.70 15.28
CA LYS A 319 -1.69 -13.03 15.74
C LYS A 319 -2.72 -14.06 15.29
N THR A 320 -2.25 -15.11 14.63
CA THR A 320 -3.04 -16.25 14.19
C THR A 320 -2.36 -17.55 14.63
N SER A 321 -3.06 -18.67 14.60
CA SER A 321 -2.43 -19.99 14.78
C SER A 321 -1.96 -20.57 13.45
N VAL A 322 -1.06 -21.57 13.53
CA VAL A 322 -0.58 -22.28 12.33
C VAL A 322 -1.71 -23.07 11.66
N ASP A 323 -2.60 -23.66 12.47
CA ASP A 323 -3.70 -24.48 11.98
C ASP A 323 -4.89 -23.65 11.49
N SER A 324 -4.96 -22.37 11.88
CA SER A 324 -6.03 -21.44 11.52
C SER A 324 -5.47 -20.06 11.18
N PRO A 325 -4.72 -19.95 10.07
CA PRO A 325 -3.98 -18.73 9.74
C PRO A 325 -4.84 -17.53 9.32
N LEU A 326 -6.14 -17.71 9.16
CA LEU A 326 -7.11 -16.69 8.77
C LEU A 326 -8.01 -16.22 9.92
N VAL A 327 -7.93 -16.87 11.09
CA VAL A 327 -8.75 -16.53 12.28
C VAL A 327 -7.88 -15.76 13.27
N ALA A 328 -8.37 -14.59 13.69
CA ALA A 328 -7.72 -13.82 14.75
C ALA A 328 -7.94 -14.49 16.13
N SER A 329 -7.42 -13.91 17.19
CA SER A 329 -7.60 -14.44 18.56
C SER A 329 -9.00 -14.23 19.14
N ARG A 330 -9.91 -13.58 18.44
CA ARG A 330 -11.34 -13.43 18.78
C ARG A 330 -12.18 -14.10 17.71
N ASP A 331 -13.08 -14.98 18.13
CA ASP A 331 -13.99 -15.69 17.24
C ASP A 331 -14.86 -14.72 16.42
N GLY A 332 -15.14 -15.05 15.16
CA GLY A 332 -15.90 -14.20 14.24
C GLY A 332 -15.10 -13.01 13.67
N VAL A 333 -13.85 -12.83 14.11
CA VAL A 333 -12.90 -11.86 13.57
C VAL A 333 -11.84 -12.58 12.75
N TYR A 334 -11.77 -12.26 11.48
CA TYR A 334 -10.85 -12.86 10.51
C TYR A 334 -9.80 -11.86 10.05
N VAL A 335 -8.72 -12.36 9.48
CA VAL A 335 -7.64 -11.53 8.94
C VAL A 335 -7.22 -12.02 7.56
N ALA A 336 -6.98 -11.07 6.63
CA ALA A 336 -6.45 -11.36 5.30
C ALA A 336 -5.42 -10.33 4.87
N GLY A 337 -4.54 -10.73 3.94
CA GLY A 337 -3.52 -9.87 3.37
C GLY A 337 -2.39 -9.52 4.34
N ALA A 338 -1.70 -8.42 4.05
CA ALA A 338 -0.44 -8.08 4.71
C ALA A 338 -0.56 -7.75 6.21
N PHE A 339 -1.76 -7.57 6.75
CA PHE A 339 -1.96 -7.41 8.20
C PHE A 339 -1.75 -8.72 8.97
N GLN A 340 -1.93 -9.87 8.36
CA GLN A 340 -1.57 -11.16 8.97
C GLN A 340 -0.04 -11.38 9.00
N GLY A 341 0.66 -10.82 8.04
CA GLY A 341 2.11 -10.86 7.88
C GLY A 341 2.48 -10.47 6.46
N PRO A 342 3.74 -10.12 6.19
CA PRO A 342 4.18 -9.75 4.86
C PRO A 342 3.85 -10.82 3.82
N LYS A 343 3.20 -10.43 2.72
CA LYS A 343 2.81 -11.31 1.61
C LYS A 343 2.53 -10.52 0.33
N ASP A 344 2.51 -11.22 -0.78
CA ASP A 344 2.21 -10.67 -2.08
C ASP A 344 0.70 -10.59 -2.40
N ILE A 345 0.37 -10.10 -3.60
CA ILE A 345 -1.02 -9.97 -4.06
C ILE A 345 -1.69 -11.34 -4.26
N PRO A 346 -1.07 -12.33 -4.94
CA PRO A 346 -1.63 -13.68 -5.07
C PRO A 346 -1.96 -14.34 -3.73
N GLU A 347 -1.06 -14.27 -2.76
CA GLU A 347 -1.29 -14.79 -1.40
C GLU A 347 -2.44 -14.03 -0.71
N SER A 348 -2.50 -12.71 -0.83
CA SER A 348 -3.56 -11.88 -0.26
C SER A 348 -4.94 -12.23 -0.84
N VAL A 349 -5.03 -12.44 -2.15
CA VAL A 349 -6.27 -12.86 -2.84
C VAL A 349 -6.71 -14.27 -2.39
N THR A 350 -5.76 -15.18 -2.24
CA THR A 350 -6.04 -16.53 -1.74
C THR A 350 -6.61 -16.47 -0.32
N GLN A 351 -6.01 -15.67 0.58
CA GLN A 351 -6.52 -15.48 1.92
C GLN A 351 -7.89 -14.80 1.94
N ALA A 352 -8.12 -13.79 1.12
CA ALA A 352 -9.43 -13.14 1.01
C ALA A 352 -10.53 -14.12 0.60
N SER A 353 -10.25 -15.02 -0.34
CA SER A 353 -11.18 -16.09 -0.74
C SER A 353 -11.45 -17.07 0.41
N GLY A 354 -10.41 -17.48 1.14
CA GLY A 354 -10.54 -18.36 2.31
C GLY A 354 -11.36 -17.72 3.43
N VAL A 355 -11.08 -16.44 3.75
CA VAL A 355 -11.85 -15.70 4.77
C VAL A 355 -13.30 -15.52 4.36
N ALA A 356 -13.60 -15.25 3.09
CA ALA A 356 -14.95 -15.14 2.60
C ALA A 356 -15.74 -16.45 2.79
N ALA A 357 -15.11 -17.61 2.56
CA ALA A 357 -15.71 -18.92 2.81
C ALA A 357 -16.00 -19.13 4.31
N MET A 358 -15.04 -18.85 5.19
CA MET A 358 -15.19 -18.99 6.65
C MET A 358 -16.27 -18.05 7.21
N ALA A 359 -16.29 -16.80 6.78
CA ALA A 359 -17.34 -15.86 7.17
C ALA A 359 -18.71 -16.31 6.67
N SER A 360 -18.81 -16.88 5.46
CA SER A 360 -20.06 -17.42 4.93
C SER A 360 -20.55 -18.62 5.72
N GLU A 361 -19.66 -19.48 6.21
CA GLU A 361 -20.01 -20.60 7.09
C GLU A 361 -20.62 -20.11 8.40
N LEU A 362 -19.94 -19.19 9.10
CA LEU A 362 -20.46 -18.57 10.33
C LEU A 362 -21.83 -17.92 10.09
N LEU A 363 -21.97 -17.14 9.03
CA LEU A 363 -23.22 -16.44 8.73
C LEU A 363 -24.35 -17.39 8.35
N SER A 364 -24.05 -18.54 7.73
CA SER A 364 -25.06 -19.54 7.38
C SER A 364 -25.70 -20.19 8.63
N GLU A 365 -24.91 -20.39 9.69
CA GLU A 365 -25.41 -20.89 10.96
C GLU A 365 -26.40 -19.92 11.62
N VAL A 366 -26.00 -18.65 11.71
CA VAL A 366 -26.83 -17.60 12.34
C VAL A 366 -28.12 -17.32 11.54
N ARG A 367 -28.06 -17.39 10.21
CA ARG A 367 -29.18 -17.12 9.30
C ARG A 367 -30.07 -18.34 9.06
N ASN A 368 -29.75 -19.53 9.60
CA ASN A 368 -30.41 -20.80 9.29
C ASN A 368 -30.47 -21.08 7.76
N THR A 369 -29.48 -20.66 7.04
CA THR A 369 -29.38 -20.83 5.57
C THR A 369 -28.40 -21.95 5.20
N ARG A 370 -28.29 -23.00 6.03
CA ARG A 370 -27.45 -24.16 5.71
C ARG A 370 -27.87 -24.77 4.40
N THR A 371 -26.90 -25.18 3.62
CA THR A 371 -27.13 -25.91 2.37
C THR A 371 -28.05 -27.11 2.62
N VAL A 372 -29.15 -27.17 1.91
CA VAL A 372 -30.05 -28.32 1.98
C VAL A 372 -29.25 -29.52 1.46
N THR A 373 -29.11 -30.54 2.30
CA THR A 373 -28.52 -31.80 1.86
C THR A 373 -29.48 -32.39 0.80
N ILE A 374 -29.02 -32.42 -0.45
CA ILE A 374 -29.77 -33.05 -1.54
C ILE A 374 -29.69 -34.56 -1.28
N SER A 375 -30.78 -35.18 -0.80
CA SER A 375 -30.90 -36.63 -0.79
C SER A 375 -31.30 -37.07 -2.21
N TYR A 376 -30.44 -37.83 -2.83
CA TYR A 376 -30.82 -38.53 -4.06
C TYR A 376 -31.74 -39.67 -3.71
N PRO A 377 -32.84 -39.91 -4.48
CA PRO A 377 -33.66 -41.09 -4.28
C PRO A 377 -32.77 -42.34 -4.41
N GLU A 378 -32.91 -43.28 -3.49
CA GLU A 378 -32.28 -44.59 -3.66
C GLU A 378 -32.77 -45.19 -5.00
N GLU A 379 -31.81 -45.53 -5.89
CA GLU A 379 -32.17 -46.31 -7.08
C GLU A 379 -32.75 -47.62 -6.65
N ASP A 380 -34.03 -47.84 -6.93
CA ASP A 380 -34.69 -49.16 -6.80
C ASP A 380 -33.85 -50.18 -7.59
N LYS A 381 -33.11 -51.00 -6.85
CA LYS A 381 -32.44 -52.17 -7.42
C LYS A 381 -33.52 -53.23 -7.71
N THR A 382 -34.10 -53.17 -8.90
CA THR A 382 -34.81 -54.31 -9.51
C THR A 382 -33.86 -55.21 -10.24
#